data_96f0d4602cef94713d914fb6eb342826
#
_entry.id   96f0d4602cef94713d914fb6eb342826
#
_cell.length_a   1.000
_cell.length_b   1.000
_cell.length_c   1.000
_cell.angle_alpha   90.00
_cell.angle_beta   90.00
_cell.angle_gamma   90.00
#
_symmetry.space_group_name_H-M   'P 1'
#
loop_
_entity.id
_entity.type
_entity.pdbx_description
1 polymer ?
#
loop_
_entity_poly.entity_id
_entity_poly.type
_entity_poly.pdbx_seq_one_letter_code
_entity_poly.pdbx_strand_id
1 'polypeptide(L)'
;WCNHSPYLSNSSKMGYGGDFNDTPNDGNFCTNGVIFSDRTYSAKAYEVKKIHQPVWVEAMGNGTYKLTNKRFHAGLDDLYGRYEIEEDGKVVFSANLEELSLNAQDSKVITIADNQINKIPGAEYFIKFRFCQKQDTEWEKAGYEVASEQFKLSDSAKPVFKAGEGSIDLIET
;
A
#
# COMPACT_ATOMS: atom_id res chain seq x y z
N TRP A 1 13.96 -12.27 -1.42
CA TRP A 1 13.88 -13.67 -1.79
C TRP A 1 13.19 -13.82 -3.14
N CYS A 2 13.97 -14.02 -4.20
CA CYS A 2 13.51 -14.24 -5.57
C CYS A 2 13.47 -15.73 -5.90
N ASN A 3 12.52 -16.12 -6.73
CA ASN A 3 12.58 -17.40 -7.43
C ASN A 3 13.77 -17.41 -8.41
N HIS A 4 14.35 -18.57 -8.59
CA HIS A 4 15.47 -18.77 -9.47
C HIS A 4 15.13 -19.83 -10.52
N SER A 5 14.74 -19.37 -11.71
CA SER A 5 14.45 -20.23 -12.86
C SER A 5 14.99 -19.56 -14.10
N PRO A 6 16.11 -20.04 -14.67
CA PRO A 6 16.63 -19.50 -15.91
C PRO A 6 15.72 -19.88 -17.08
N TYR A 7 15.80 -19.10 -18.17
CA TYR A 7 15.09 -19.44 -19.39
C TYR A 7 15.69 -20.71 -20.05
N LEU A 8 14.81 -21.55 -20.56
CA LEU A 8 15.23 -22.66 -21.42
C LEU A 8 15.84 -22.10 -22.71
N SER A 9 16.86 -22.78 -23.22
CA SER A 9 17.56 -22.38 -24.45
C SER A 9 16.56 -22.15 -25.58
N ASN A 10 16.63 -20.98 -26.20
CA ASN A 10 15.77 -20.57 -27.32
C ASN A 10 14.26 -20.60 -27.02
N SER A 11 13.86 -20.35 -25.76
CA SER A 11 12.48 -20.36 -25.33
C SER A 11 12.15 -19.16 -24.45
N SER A 12 10.90 -18.71 -24.47
CA SER A 12 10.35 -17.77 -23.49
C SER A 12 9.90 -18.46 -22.19
N LYS A 13 10.03 -19.78 -22.11
CA LYS A 13 9.66 -20.57 -20.94
C LYS A 13 10.82 -20.64 -19.97
N MET A 14 10.52 -20.49 -18.69
CA MET A 14 11.47 -20.73 -17.60
C MET A 14 11.49 -22.20 -17.25
N GLY A 15 12.70 -22.74 -17.04
CA GLY A 15 12.91 -24.13 -16.63
C GLY A 15 13.03 -24.28 -15.12
N TYR A 16 12.94 -25.51 -14.66
CA TYR A 16 13.19 -25.92 -13.27
C TYR A 16 14.03 -27.20 -13.23
N GLY A 17 14.19 -27.81 -12.06
CA GLY A 17 15.06 -28.97 -11.87
C GLY A 17 14.72 -30.11 -12.83
N GLY A 18 15.75 -30.61 -13.52
CA GLY A 18 15.65 -31.64 -14.56
C GLY A 18 15.52 -31.12 -16.00
N ASP A 19 15.01 -29.90 -16.20
CA ASP A 19 14.87 -29.30 -17.53
C ASP A 19 16.22 -28.97 -18.20
N PHE A 20 17.29 -28.90 -17.41
CA PHE A 20 18.66 -28.61 -17.86
C PHE A 20 19.55 -29.85 -17.87
N ASN A 21 18.97 -31.06 -17.85
CA ASN A 21 19.66 -32.34 -17.71
C ASN A 21 20.48 -32.48 -16.42
N ASP A 22 20.07 -31.75 -15.36
CA ASP A 22 20.66 -31.79 -14.04
C ASP A 22 20.12 -33.00 -13.23
N THR A 23 21.02 -33.73 -12.58
CA THR A 23 20.69 -34.86 -11.71
C THR A 23 21.71 -34.94 -10.59
N PRO A 24 21.27 -35.04 -9.30
CA PRO A 24 19.88 -35.02 -8.83
C PRO A 24 19.24 -33.65 -8.89
N ASN A 25 17.89 -33.58 -8.87
CA ASN A 25 17.14 -32.33 -8.84
C ASN A 25 15.84 -32.48 -8.03
N ASP A 26 15.26 -31.34 -7.63
CA ASP A 26 14.01 -31.27 -6.86
C ASP A 26 12.80 -30.84 -7.71
N GLY A 27 12.89 -30.96 -9.05
CA GLY A 27 11.81 -30.59 -9.96
C GLY A 27 11.42 -29.13 -9.81
N ASN A 28 10.13 -28.86 -9.69
CA ASN A 28 9.59 -27.51 -9.56
C ASN A 28 9.70 -26.90 -8.16
N PHE A 29 10.39 -27.54 -7.21
CA PHE A 29 10.60 -27.03 -5.86
C PHE A 29 11.63 -25.90 -5.78
N CYS A 30 11.63 -25.02 -6.76
CA CYS A 30 12.52 -23.85 -6.89
C CYS A 30 11.75 -22.52 -6.95
N THR A 31 10.41 -22.55 -6.95
CA THR A 31 9.56 -21.36 -7.11
C THR A 31 8.85 -20.94 -5.82
N ASN A 32 9.60 -20.90 -4.71
CA ASN A 32 9.09 -20.66 -3.37
C ASN A 32 9.22 -19.19 -2.90
N GLY A 33 9.80 -18.33 -3.72
CA GLY A 33 10.08 -16.94 -3.38
C GLY A 33 8.85 -16.05 -3.39
N VAL A 34 9.05 -14.81 -2.95
CA VAL A 34 8.03 -13.75 -2.95
C VAL A 34 8.08 -12.90 -4.22
N ILE A 35 9.17 -13.03 -5.00
CA ILE A 35 9.37 -12.37 -6.29
C ILE A 35 9.50 -13.46 -7.34
N PHE A 36 8.79 -13.34 -8.46
CA PHE A 36 8.84 -14.29 -9.55
C PHE A 36 10.21 -14.31 -10.25
N SER A 37 10.49 -15.36 -10.99
CA SER A 37 11.79 -15.54 -11.68
C SER A 37 12.03 -14.46 -12.74
N ASP A 38 10.99 -13.92 -13.34
CA ASP A 38 11.02 -12.78 -14.28
C ASP A 38 11.18 -11.42 -13.58
N ARG A 39 11.34 -11.41 -12.25
CA ARG A 39 11.45 -10.23 -11.37
C ARG A 39 10.15 -9.46 -11.16
N THR A 40 9.02 -9.94 -11.62
CA THR A 40 7.73 -9.36 -11.25
C THR A 40 7.36 -9.68 -9.81
N TYR A 41 6.59 -8.80 -9.18
CA TYR A 41 6.19 -8.96 -7.79
C TYR A 41 4.96 -9.85 -7.67
N SER A 42 5.02 -10.84 -6.78
CA SER A 42 3.84 -11.57 -6.37
C SER A 42 3.02 -10.77 -5.34
N ALA A 43 1.77 -11.16 -5.10
CA ALA A 43 0.96 -10.56 -4.03
C ALA A 43 1.66 -10.62 -2.66
N LYS A 44 2.43 -11.70 -2.40
CA LYS A 44 3.24 -11.85 -1.19
C LYS A 44 4.30 -10.75 -1.01
N ALA A 45 4.86 -10.23 -2.11
CA ALA A 45 5.88 -9.19 -2.04
C ALA A 45 5.31 -7.87 -1.51
N TYR A 46 4.07 -7.54 -1.87
CA TYR A 46 3.37 -6.35 -1.35
C TYR A 46 3.09 -6.48 0.15
N GLU A 47 2.69 -7.67 0.61
CA GLU A 47 2.50 -7.92 2.04
C GLU A 47 3.81 -7.84 2.82
N VAL A 48 4.91 -8.39 2.28
CA VAL A 48 6.24 -8.26 2.88
C VAL A 48 6.64 -6.79 3.00
N LYS A 49 6.44 -5.99 1.94
CA LYS A 49 6.68 -4.53 1.97
C LYS A 49 5.86 -3.88 3.09
N LYS A 50 4.57 -4.22 3.19
CA LYS A 50 3.66 -3.66 4.20
C LYS A 50 4.10 -3.99 5.63
N ILE A 51 4.44 -5.24 5.90
CA ILE A 51 4.85 -5.70 7.24
C ILE A 51 6.19 -5.07 7.67
N HIS A 52 7.12 -4.93 6.73
CA HIS A 52 8.48 -4.40 6.99
C HIS A 52 8.61 -2.89 6.80
N GLN A 53 7.53 -2.16 6.51
CA GLN A 53 7.58 -0.71 6.34
C GLN A 53 8.18 -0.01 7.58
N PRO A 54 9.00 1.05 7.39
CA PRO A 54 9.71 1.69 8.48
C PRO A 54 8.86 2.62 9.34
N VAL A 55 7.70 3.04 8.86
CA VAL A 55 6.77 3.92 9.58
C VAL A 55 5.48 3.20 9.82
N TRP A 56 5.02 3.22 11.07
CA TRP A 56 3.71 2.74 11.45
C TRP A 56 2.80 3.93 11.76
N VAL A 57 1.54 3.85 11.34
CA VAL A 57 0.51 4.82 11.69
C VAL A 57 -0.63 4.09 12.38
N GLU A 58 -1.09 4.64 13.51
CA GLU A 58 -2.23 4.11 14.27
C GLU A 58 -3.28 5.21 14.39
N ALA A 59 -4.53 4.91 14.07
CA ALA A 59 -5.64 5.84 14.29
C ALA A 59 -6.03 5.83 15.79
N MET A 60 -6.01 7.00 16.41
CA MET A 60 -6.41 7.19 17.82
C MET A 60 -7.83 7.72 17.97
N GLY A 61 -8.51 7.97 16.86
CA GLY A 61 -9.84 8.57 16.83
C GLY A 61 -9.81 10.11 16.72
N ASN A 62 -10.94 10.68 16.37
CA ASN A 62 -11.14 12.14 16.26
C ASN A 62 -10.10 12.86 15.40
N GLY A 63 -9.70 12.25 14.27
CA GLY A 63 -8.69 12.82 13.37
C GLY A 63 -7.27 12.81 13.92
N THR A 64 -7.02 12.07 15.00
CA THR A 64 -5.69 11.97 15.64
C THR A 64 -5.01 10.66 15.26
N TYR A 65 -3.74 10.75 14.93
CA TYR A 65 -2.92 9.61 14.47
C TYR A 65 -1.58 9.61 15.17
N LYS A 66 -1.13 8.42 15.57
CA LYS A 66 0.20 8.21 16.14
C LYS A 66 1.11 7.66 15.06
N LEU A 67 2.19 8.38 14.75
CA LEU A 67 3.27 7.95 13.87
C LEU A 67 4.37 7.34 14.71
N THR A 68 4.84 6.15 14.34
CA THR A 68 5.95 5.47 15.03
C THR A 68 7.06 5.14 14.05
N ASN A 69 8.29 5.55 14.35
CA ASN A 69 9.48 5.10 13.64
C ASN A 69 9.85 3.68 14.10
N LYS A 70 9.73 2.70 13.20
CA LYS A 70 10.09 1.29 13.49
C LYS A 70 11.56 0.97 13.28
N ARG A 71 12.36 1.90 12.75
CA ARG A 71 13.80 1.71 12.59
C ARG A 71 14.49 1.65 13.94
N PHE A 72 15.51 0.80 14.05
CA PHE A 72 16.26 0.62 15.30
C PHE A 72 17.46 1.59 15.43
N HIS A 73 18.00 2.10 14.32
CA HIS A 73 19.27 2.80 14.31
C HIS A 73 19.26 4.11 13.51
N ALA A 74 18.11 4.50 12.95
CA ALA A 74 18.02 5.69 12.11
C ALA A 74 16.73 6.47 12.37
N GLY A 75 16.79 7.78 12.28
CA GLY A 75 15.64 8.68 12.25
C GLY A 75 14.85 8.56 10.94
N LEU A 76 13.83 9.40 10.80
CA LEU A 76 13.00 9.50 9.59
C LEU A 76 13.35 10.75 8.74
N ASP A 77 14.47 11.41 8.99
CA ASP A 77 14.84 12.68 8.33
C ASP A 77 15.06 12.52 6.82
N ASP A 78 15.33 11.30 6.36
CA ASP A 78 15.46 10.92 4.95
C ASP A 78 14.11 10.77 4.23
N LEU A 79 12.99 10.81 4.97
CA LEU A 79 11.64 10.67 4.44
C LEU A 79 10.87 11.98 4.53
N TYR A 80 9.92 12.17 3.61
CA TYR A 80 8.83 13.12 3.78
C TYR A 80 7.50 12.37 3.83
N GLY A 81 6.55 12.94 4.58
CA GLY A 81 5.21 12.41 4.70
C GLY A 81 4.20 13.31 4.01
N ARG A 82 3.17 12.71 3.46
CA ARG A 82 1.96 13.39 2.99
C ARG A 82 0.74 12.57 3.33
N TYR A 83 -0.41 13.21 3.34
CA TYR A 83 -1.69 12.51 3.42
C TYR A 83 -2.60 12.93 2.29
N GLU A 84 -3.46 12.02 1.90
CA GLU A 84 -4.46 12.18 0.86
C GLU A 84 -5.82 11.82 1.43
N ILE A 85 -6.87 12.55 1.07
CA ILE A 85 -8.25 12.15 1.34
C ILE A 85 -8.82 11.64 0.03
N GLU A 86 -9.33 10.42 0.07
CA GLU A 86 -9.95 9.75 -1.07
C GLU A 86 -11.47 9.69 -0.85
N GLU A 87 -12.22 10.03 -1.90
CA GLU A 87 -13.67 9.89 -2.02
C GLU A 87 -13.95 8.84 -3.09
N ASP A 88 -14.58 7.73 -2.73
CA ASP A 88 -14.87 6.60 -3.64
C ASP A 88 -13.63 6.20 -4.48
N GLY A 89 -12.45 6.15 -3.85
CA GLY A 89 -11.18 5.78 -4.45
C GLY A 89 -10.50 6.88 -5.28
N LYS A 90 -11.04 8.11 -5.31
CA LYS A 90 -10.41 9.26 -5.98
C LYS A 90 -9.86 10.25 -4.98
N VAL A 91 -8.62 10.69 -5.18
CA VAL A 91 -8.01 11.72 -4.33
C VAL A 91 -8.74 13.05 -4.54
N VAL A 92 -9.36 13.58 -3.49
CA VAL A 92 -10.06 14.87 -3.47
C VAL A 92 -9.31 15.95 -2.71
N PHE A 93 -8.37 15.55 -1.85
CA PHE A 93 -7.51 16.47 -1.12
C PHE A 93 -6.15 15.83 -0.87
N SER A 94 -5.08 16.64 -0.86
CA SER A 94 -3.74 16.19 -0.46
C SER A 94 -2.97 17.32 0.22
N ALA A 95 -2.18 16.98 1.23
CA ALA A 95 -1.28 17.91 1.90
C ALA A 95 -0.03 17.18 2.42
N ASN A 96 1.04 17.93 2.60
CA ASN A 96 2.24 17.42 3.24
C ASN A 96 2.04 17.40 4.77
N LEU A 97 2.62 16.39 5.40
CA LEU A 97 2.82 16.41 6.85
C LEU A 97 3.94 17.39 7.19
N GLU A 98 3.91 17.89 8.42
CA GLU A 98 5.06 18.60 8.98
C GLU A 98 6.32 17.70 8.94
N GLU A 99 7.48 18.30 9.13
CA GLU A 99 8.75 17.59 9.10
C GLU A 99 8.74 16.34 10.02
N LEU A 100 9.20 15.23 9.47
CA LEU A 100 9.27 13.93 10.14
C LEU A 100 10.61 13.81 10.87
N SER A 101 10.83 14.63 11.91
CA SER A 101 12.01 14.51 12.78
C SER A 101 11.68 13.56 13.93
N LEU A 102 11.77 12.25 13.68
CA LEU A 102 11.56 11.19 14.66
C LEU A 102 12.80 10.33 14.76
N ASN A 103 13.40 10.26 15.95
CA ASN A 103 14.51 9.36 16.22
C ASN A 103 14.08 7.88 16.07
N ALA A 104 15.06 6.97 16.10
CA ALA A 104 14.80 5.54 16.11
C ALA A 104 13.89 5.18 17.30
N GLN A 105 12.85 4.39 17.02
CA GLN A 105 11.85 3.89 17.99
C GLN A 105 10.96 4.97 18.64
N ASP A 106 11.09 6.25 18.25
CA ASP A 106 10.25 7.32 18.76
C ASP A 106 8.87 7.35 18.08
N SER A 107 7.93 8.03 18.72
CA SER A 107 6.58 8.24 18.20
C SER A 107 6.17 9.71 18.33
N LYS A 108 5.36 10.18 17.39
CA LYS A 108 4.75 11.52 17.37
C LYS A 108 3.25 11.39 17.14
N VAL A 109 2.47 12.18 17.84
CA VAL A 109 1.02 12.30 17.59
C VAL A 109 0.77 13.52 16.72
N ILE A 110 -0.03 13.33 15.67
CA ILE A 110 -0.48 14.37 14.75
C ILE A 110 -2.01 14.43 14.74
N THR A 111 -2.56 15.60 14.45
CA THR A 111 -4.00 15.79 14.28
C THR A 111 -4.27 16.34 12.88
N ILE A 112 -5.15 15.67 12.14
CA ILE A 112 -5.61 16.10 10.83
C ILE A 112 -7.05 16.60 11.01
N ALA A 113 -7.30 17.84 10.67
CA ALA A 113 -8.64 18.42 10.77
C ALA A 113 -9.60 17.77 9.77
N ASP A 114 -10.79 17.39 10.22
CA ASP A 114 -11.80 16.69 9.41
C ASP A 114 -12.58 17.63 8.44
N ASN A 115 -12.27 18.93 8.47
CA ASN A 115 -12.97 19.96 7.69
C ASN A 115 -12.30 20.30 6.35
N GLN A 116 -11.38 19.47 5.88
CA GLN A 116 -10.63 19.71 4.64
C GLN A 116 -11.47 19.53 3.37
N ILE A 117 -12.60 18.83 3.48
CA ILE A 117 -13.48 18.51 2.35
C ILE A 117 -14.95 18.65 2.73
N ASN A 118 -15.78 18.92 1.74
CA ASN A 118 -17.23 18.86 1.87
C ASN A 118 -17.70 17.43 1.55
N LYS A 119 -18.05 16.66 2.59
CA LYS A 119 -18.48 15.27 2.42
C LYS A 119 -19.85 15.17 1.73
N ILE A 120 -19.95 14.31 0.72
CA ILE A 120 -21.18 14.03 -0.02
C ILE A 120 -21.91 12.87 0.67
N PRO A 121 -23.24 12.94 0.89
CA PRO A 121 -23.99 11.82 1.43
C PRO A 121 -23.88 10.56 0.56
N GLY A 122 -23.51 9.44 1.19
CA GLY A 122 -23.41 8.15 0.52
C GLY A 122 -22.04 7.79 -0.03
N ALA A 123 -21.12 8.75 -0.17
CA ALA A 123 -19.75 8.46 -0.58
C ALA A 123 -18.91 7.89 0.58
N GLU A 124 -17.95 7.04 0.26
CA GLU A 124 -16.97 6.51 1.20
C GLU A 124 -15.71 7.37 1.19
N TYR A 125 -15.21 7.68 2.39
CA TYR A 125 -14.01 8.49 2.56
C TYR A 125 -12.94 7.73 3.29
N PHE A 126 -11.70 7.85 2.77
CA PHE A 126 -10.50 7.29 3.39
C PHE A 126 -9.44 8.38 3.50
N ILE A 127 -8.64 8.32 4.56
CA ILE A 127 -7.39 9.05 4.66
C ILE A 127 -6.23 8.08 4.43
N LYS A 128 -5.33 8.43 3.53
CA LYS A 128 -4.15 7.64 3.20
C LYS A 128 -2.89 8.43 3.50
N PHE A 129 -2.05 7.89 4.36
CA PHE A 129 -0.72 8.41 4.65
C PHE A 129 0.29 7.75 3.72
N ARG A 130 1.24 8.55 3.22
CA ARG A 130 2.35 8.08 2.39
C ARG A 130 3.66 8.66 2.89
N PHE A 131 4.67 7.83 2.99
CA PHE A 131 6.02 8.19 3.39
C PHE A 131 6.98 7.83 2.26
N CYS A 132 7.66 8.84 1.73
CA CYS A 132 8.48 8.71 0.54
C CYS A 132 9.91 9.19 0.79
N GLN A 133 10.86 8.65 0.05
CA GLN A 133 12.25 9.07 0.08
C GLN A 133 12.42 10.50 -0.42
N LYS A 134 13.23 11.31 0.29
CA LYS A 134 13.59 12.67 -0.13
C LYS A 134 14.60 12.70 -1.26
N GLN A 135 15.48 11.71 -1.34
CA GLN A 135 16.64 11.68 -2.23
C GLN A 135 16.75 10.35 -2.98
N ASP A 136 17.48 10.37 -4.08
CA ASP A 136 17.88 9.15 -4.80
C ASP A 136 18.76 8.28 -3.90
N THR A 137 18.55 6.99 -3.96
CA THR A 137 19.39 5.96 -3.35
C THR A 137 19.91 5.01 -4.43
N GLU A 138 20.80 4.09 -4.07
CA GLU A 138 21.34 3.09 -5.02
C GLU A 138 20.24 2.15 -5.55
N TRP A 139 19.14 1.97 -4.82
CA TRP A 139 18.11 1.00 -5.11
C TRP A 139 16.79 1.62 -5.62
N GLU A 140 16.55 2.94 -5.41
CA GLU A 140 15.31 3.59 -5.87
C GLU A 140 15.46 5.11 -5.92
N LYS A 141 14.58 5.78 -6.66
CA LYS A 141 14.56 7.22 -6.87
C LYS A 141 13.83 7.99 -5.75
N ALA A 142 14.15 9.26 -5.63
CA ALA A 142 13.39 10.19 -4.77
C ALA A 142 11.89 10.12 -5.12
N GLY A 143 11.05 10.19 -4.08
CA GLY A 143 9.60 10.03 -4.23
C GLY A 143 9.10 8.59 -4.14
N TYR A 144 9.99 7.59 -4.08
CA TYR A 144 9.57 6.20 -3.87
C TYR A 144 8.88 6.03 -2.52
N GLU A 145 7.68 5.44 -2.53
CA GLU A 145 6.89 5.16 -1.32
C GLU A 145 7.46 3.96 -0.56
N VAL A 146 7.97 4.23 0.64
CA VAL A 146 8.54 3.20 1.53
C VAL A 146 7.55 2.69 2.58
N ALA A 147 6.54 3.50 2.90
CA ALA A 147 5.48 3.12 3.83
C ALA A 147 4.17 3.83 3.47
N SER A 148 3.06 3.17 3.72
CA SER A 148 1.73 3.76 3.61
C SER A 148 0.75 3.12 4.58
N GLU A 149 -0.26 3.91 4.98
CA GLU A 149 -1.37 3.44 5.81
C GLU A 149 -2.66 4.11 5.37
N GLN A 150 -3.77 3.39 5.48
CA GLN A 150 -5.08 3.91 5.10
C GLN A 150 -6.09 3.63 6.21
N PHE A 151 -6.91 4.64 6.52
CA PHE A 151 -7.99 4.51 7.49
C PHE A 151 -9.28 5.01 6.89
N LYS A 152 -10.37 4.31 7.17
CA LYS A 152 -11.70 4.79 6.81
C LYS A 152 -12.03 5.99 7.71
N LEU A 153 -12.43 7.09 7.10
CA LEU A 153 -13.02 8.22 7.80
C LEU A 153 -14.50 7.90 8.13
N SER A 154 -15.10 8.67 9.05
CA SER A 154 -16.49 8.46 9.42
C SER A 154 -17.38 8.46 8.18
N ASP A 155 -18.31 7.51 8.11
CA ASP A 155 -19.27 7.41 7.02
C ASP A 155 -20.06 8.71 6.85
N SER A 156 -20.23 9.15 5.60
CA SER A 156 -21.25 10.12 5.27
C SER A 156 -22.64 9.51 5.47
N ALA A 157 -23.63 10.34 5.77
CA ALA A 157 -25.01 9.85 5.92
C ALA A 157 -25.41 9.03 4.68
N LYS A 158 -25.95 7.83 4.89
CA LYS A 158 -26.43 7.00 3.78
C LYS A 158 -27.51 7.75 3.00
N PRO A 159 -27.48 7.73 1.66
CA PRO A 159 -28.54 8.31 0.87
C PRO A 159 -29.86 7.62 1.21
N VAL A 160 -30.91 8.39 1.45
CA VAL A 160 -32.27 7.86 1.62
C VAL A 160 -32.79 7.59 0.21
N PHE A 161 -32.79 6.33 -0.18
CA PHE A 161 -33.46 5.92 -1.42
C PHE A 161 -34.97 5.99 -1.21
N LYS A 162 -35.63 6.90 -1.92
CA LYS A 162 -37.09 6.82 -2.07
C LYS A 162 -37.39 5.77 -3.10
N ALA A 163 -38.16 4.76 -2.73
CA ALA A 163 -38.69 3.82 -3.71
C ALA A 163 -39.48 4.61 -4.76
N GLY A 164 -39.13 4.44 -6.04
CA GLY A 164 -39.92 5.00 -7.11
C GLY A 164 -41.32 4.36 -7.12
N GLU A 165 -42.37 5.15 -7.30
CA GLU A 165 -43.69 4.64 -7.59
C GLU A 165 -43.69 4.13 -9.05
N GLY A 166 -43.42 2.84 -9.21
CA GLY A 166 -43.44 2.18 -10.52
C GLY A 166 -43.68 0.69 -10.36
N SER A 167 -44.51 0.10 -11.24
CA SER A 167 -44.66 -1.36 -11.37
C SER A 167 -43.52 -1.90 -12.23
N ILE A 168 -42.91 -3.00 -11.82
CA ILE A 168 -41.96 -3.77 -12.64
C ILE A 168 -42.81 -4.89 -13.30
N ASP A 169 -42.99 -4.81 -14.61
CA ASP A 169 -43.57 -5.92 -15.37
C ASP A 169 -42.45 -6.89 -15.75
N LEU A 170 -42.48 -8.08 -15.17
CA LEU A 170 -41.62 -9.20 -15.55
C LEU A 170 -42.18 -9.86 -16.80
N ILE A 171 -41.50 -9.75 -17.93
CA ILE A 171 -41.80 -10.53 -19.14
C ILE A 171 -40.92 -11.77 -19.10
N GLU A 172 -41.56 -12.93 -18.86
CA GLU A 172 -40.90 -14.24 -19.07
C GLU A 172 -40.85 -14.53 -20.57
N THR A 173 -39.64 -14.73 -21.10
CA THR A 173 -39.38 -15.17 -22.48
C THR A 173 -38.92 -16.61 -22.52
#